data_61a3b70484031da9ceaab5d1f0743cc9
#
_entry.id   61a3b70484031da9ceaab5d1f0743cc9
#
_cell.length_a   1.000
_cell.length_b   1.000
_cell.length_c   1.000
_cell.angle_alpha   90.00
_cell.angle_beta   90.00
_cell.angle_gamma   90.00
#
_symmetry.space_group_name_H-M   'P 1'
#
loop_
_entity.id
_entity.type
_entity.pdbx_description
1 polymer ?
#
loop_
_entity_poly.entity_id
_entity_poly.type
_entity_poly.pdbx_seq_one_letter_code
_entity_poly.pdbx_strand_id
1 'polypeptide(L)'
;MSQNDPKTDEYFIRFKENDPEYAVQVEQYGKAIPSRDFILELLEFYQSLDRTIDFDGVSRAFKLRKVWELDALENRLNAMIRQGQIYLNQHDQIKKVDPSEPIEGIVQGKAEGFGYLDPIDPDGKGKREDSLFIPPYEMEYLLHNDRVKALPLGTDRRGRRIAKITEIVERGFTEFFARVHREEGSYILVPENRDISQHFLVPQDS
;
A
#
# COMPACT_ATOMS: atom_id res chain seq x y z
N MET A 1 -12.86 14.08 23.86
CA MET A 1 -11.84 15.02 24.43
C MET A 1 -10.48 14.55 23.92
N SER A 2 -9.97 15.20 22.88
CA SER A 2 -8.70 14.84 22.24
C SER A 2 -7.56 15.37 23.11
N GLN A 3 -6.86 14.46 23.81
CA GLN A 3 -5.63 14.80 24.52
C GLN A 3 -4.60 15.21 23.46
N ASN A 4 -4.09 16.46 23.54
CA ASN A 4 -2.89 16.86 22.84
C ASN A 4 -1.76 15.92 23.29
N ASP A 5 -1.26 15.09 22.38
CA ASP A 5 -0.10 14.26 22.64
C ASP A 5 1.11 15.23 22.82
N PRO A 6 1.80 15.24 23.98
CA PRO A 6 2.94 16.16 24.21
C PRO A 6 4.01 16.09 23.12
N LYS A 7 4.15 14.92 22.46
CA LYS A 7 5.09 14.70 21.35
C LYS A 7 4.67 15.41 20.07
N THR A 8 3.37 15.66 19.87
CA THR A 8 2.88 16.44 18.71
C THR A 8 3.34 17.90 18.79
N ASP A 9 3.42 18.47 19.98
CA ASP A 9 3.95 19.83 20.17
C ASP A 9 5.46 19.89 19.88
N GLU A 10 6.21 18.86 20.23
CA GLU A 10 7.64 18.74 19.91
C GLU A 10 7.87 18.70 18.38
N TYR A 11 7.07 17.94 17.63
CA TYR A 11 7.14 17.92 16.17
C TYR A 11 6.84 19.28 15.54
N PHE A 12 5.88 20.01 16.09
CA PHE A 12 5.57 21.33 15.59
C PHE A 12 6.72 22.33 15.84
N ILE A 13 7.42 22.23 16.95
CA ILE A 13 8.61 23.05 17.25
C ILE A 13 9.73 22.71 16.27
N ARG A 14 10.04 21.44 16.10
CA ARG A 14 11.06 20.97 15.14
C ARG A 14 10.74 21.39 13.70
N PHE A 15 9.48 21.35 13.28
CA PHE A 15 9.04 21.85 11.99
C PHE A 15 9.42 23.32 11.79
N LYS A 16 9.18 24.16 12.77
CA LYS A 16 9.53 25.59 12.68
C LYS A 16 11.03 25.86 12.59
N GLU A 17 11.81 25.05 13.32
CA GLU A 17 13.24 25.27 13.47
C GLU A 17 14.07 24.64 12.35
N ASN A 18 13.63 23.51 11.82
CA ASN A 18 14.46 22.67 10.97
C ASN A 18 13.89 22.44 9.56
N ASP A 19 12.60 22.77 9.28
CA ASP A 19 12.07 22.62 7.93
C ASP A 19 12.66 23.70 7.01
N PRO A 20 13.40 23.31 5.95
CA PRO A 20 14.08 24.27 5.07
C PRO A 20 13.11 25.17 4.31
N GLU A 21 11.85 24.74 4.12
CA GLU A 21 10.82 25.53 3.44
C GLU A 21 10.08 26.47 4.38
N TYR A 22 10.21 26.29 5.72
CA TYR A 22 9.39 27.01 6.70
C TYR A 22 9.52 28.53 6.61
N ALA A 23 10.76 29.04 6.68
CA ALA A 23 11.01 30.49 6.70
C ALA A 23 10.52 31.18 5.41
N VAL A 24 10.82 30.56 4.25
CA VAL A 24 10.42 31.07 2.94
C VAL A 24 8.90 31.11 2.79
N GLN A 25 8.22 30.04 3.19
CA GLN A 25 6.76 29.96 3.11
C GLN A 25 6.07 30.94 4.08
N VAL A 26 6.60 31.11 5.30
CA VAL A 26 6.07 32.07 6.26
C VAL A 26 6.23 33.50 5.74
N GLU A 27 7.36 33.85 5.15
CA GLU A 27 7.58 35.16 4.55
C GLU A 27 6.61 35.42 3.38
N GLN A 28 6.41 34.44 2.53
CA GLN A 28 5.60 34.56 1.31
C GLN A 28 4.09 34.49 1.58
N TYR A 29 3.66 33.59 2.49
CA TYR A 29 2.23 33.28 2.69
C TYR A 29 1.74 33.49 4.12
N GLY A 30 2.62 33.99 5.03
CA GLY A 30 2.30 34.19 6.45
C GLY A 30 2.22 32.90 7.26
N LYS A 31 2.37 31.72 6.65
CA LYS A 31 2.39 30.40 7.28
C LYS A 31 3.04 29.36 6.37
N ALA A 32 3.60 28.31 6.96
CA ALA A 32 4.21 27.21 6.24
C ALA A 32 3.38 25.93 6.30
N ILE A 33 3.41 25.17 5.22
CA ILE A 33 2.93 23.78 5.12
C ILE A 33 4.17 22.87 5.23
N PRO A 34 4.13 21.78 6.03
CA PRO A 34 5.31 20.95 6.25
C PRO A 34 5.86 20.41 4.92
N SER A 35 7.19 20.42 4.81
CA SER A 35 7.88 19.79 3.69
C SER A 35 7.58 18.28 3.65
N ARG A 36 7.88 17.63 2.52
CA ARG A 36 7.69 16.19 2.39
C ARG A 36 8.51 15.42 3.41
N ASP A 37 9.74 15.84 3.65
CA ASP A 37 10.64 15.18 4.58
C ASP A 37 10.10 15.23 6.01
N PHE A 38 9.53 16.35 6.44
CA PHE A 38 8.87 16.46 7.75
C PHE A 38 7.60 15.62 7.85
N ILE A 39 6.84 15.48 6.76
CA ILE A 39 5.69 14.56 6.74
C ILE A 39 6.17 13.11 6.87
N LEU A 40 7.19 12.70 6.12
CA LEU A 40 7.76 11.35 6.18
C LEU A 40 8.34 11.04 7.57
N GLU A 41 9.04 11.99 8.18
CA GLU A 41 9.56 11.85 9.55
C GLU A 41 8.44 11.66 10.58
N LEU A 42 7.34 12.42 10.46
CA LEU A 42 6.16 12.25 11.31
C LEU A 42 5.56 10.84 11.16
N LEU A 43 5.44 10.34 9.93
CA LEU A 43 4.91 9.01 9.66
C LEU A 43 5.81 7.91 10.23
N GLU A 44 7.13 8.01 10.06
CA GLU A 44 8.10 7.10 10.67
C GLU A 44 7.98 7.04 12.19
N PHE A 45 7.84 8.22 12.81
CA PHE A 45 7.64 8.28 14.25
C PHE A 45 6.37 7.55 14.69
N TYR A 46 5.23 7.76 14.02
CA TYR A 46 4.00 7.04 14.34
C TYR A 46 4.14 5.53 14.10
N GLN A 47 4.77 5.12 13.01
CA GLN A 47 5.06 3.71 12.72
C GLN A 47 5.95 3.07 13.79
N SER A 48 6.97 3.78 14.31
CA SER A 48 7.86 3.28 15.37
C SER A 48 7.14 3.02 16.71
N LEU A 49 5.97 3.65 16.90
CA LEU A 49 5.11 3.46 18.07
C LEU A 49 3.98 2.44 17.84
N ASP A 50 4.00 1.74 16.69
CA ASP A 50 2.89 0.89 16.23
C ASP A 50 1.54 1.65 16.21
N ARG A 51 1.59 2.92 15.83
CA ARG A 51 0.44 3.82 15.70
C ARG A 51 0.26 4.24 14.26
N THR A 52 -0.97 4.59 13.92
CA THR A 52 -1.34 5.12 12.62
C THR A 52 -1.83 6.56 12.73
N ILE A 53 -1.74 7.31 11.64
CA ILE A 53 -2.17 8.71 11.57
C ILE A 53 -2.97 8.92 10.27
N ASP A 54 -4.03 9.69 10.34
CA ASP A 54 -4.87 10.10 9.22
C ASP A 54 -4.58 11.56 8.83
N PHE A 55 -5.32 12.08 7.84
CA PHE A 55 -5.21 13.48 7.40
C PHE A 55 -5.41 14.46 8.56
N ASP A 56 -6.43 14.23 9.40
CA ASP A 56 -6.73 15.09 10.54
C ASP A 56 -5.62 15.05 11.59
N GLY A 57 -5.00 13.89 11.77
CA GLY A 57 -3.85 13.72 12.66
C GLY A 57 -2.64 14.53 12.17
N VAL A 58 -2.30 14.44 10.89
CA VAL A 58 -1.22 15.23 10.27
C VAL A 58 -1.53 16.72 10.39
N SER A 59 -2.74 17.16 10.05
CA SER A 59 -3.12 18.58 10.14
C SER A 59 -3.02 19.10 11.57
N ARG A 60 -3.40 18.32 12.58
CA ARG A 60 -3.26 18.66 14.00
C ARG A 60 -1.79 18.75 14.43
N ALA A 61 -0.96 17.80 14.00
CA ALA A 61 0.47 17.77 14.33
C ALA A 61 1.18 19.07 13.90
N PHE A 62 0.81 19.59 12.72
CA PHE A 62 1.38 20.83 12.18
C PHE A 62 0.52 22.08 12.46
N LYS A 63 -0.53 21.95 13.30
CA LYS A 63 -1.44 23.04 13.69
C LYS A 63 -2.07 23.79 12.52
N LEU A 64 -2.35 23.07 11.42
CA LEU A 64 -3.05 23.60 10.25
C LEU A 64 -4.56 23.62 10.52
N ARG A 65 -5.23 24.75 10.26
CA ARG A 65 -6.65 24.90 10.61
C ARG A 65 -7.47 25.66 9.57
N LYS A 66 -6.82 26.50 8.74
CA LYS A 66 -7.52 27.29 7.73
C LYS A 66 -7.75 26.45 6.49
N VAL A 67 -8.84 26.70 5.77
CA VAL A 67 -9.22 25.96 4.58
C VAL A 67 -8.05 25.85 3.58
N TRP A 68 -7.41 26.96 3.26
CA TRP A 68 -6.29 26.95 2.31
C TRP A 68 -5.05 26.17 2.81
N GLU A 69 -4.83 26.08 4.14
CA GLU A 69 -3.76 25.27 4.73
C GLU A 69 -4.05 23.79 4.57
N LEU A 70 -5.30 23.40 4.78
CA LEU A 70 -5.77 22.03 4.61
C LEU A 70 -5.75 21.62 3.14
N ASP A 71 -6.21 22.48 2.22
CA ASP A 71 -6.14 22.26 0.77
C ASP A 71 -4.68 22.10 0.30
N ALA A 72 -3.77 22.92 0.82
CA ALA A 72 -2.34 22.82 0.46
C ALA A 72 -1.70 21.53 1.01
N LEU A 73 -2.05 21.11 2.24
CA LEU A 73 -1.61 19.83 2.79
C LEU A 73 -2.15 18.67 1.95
N GLU A 74 -3.45 18.67 1.63
CA GLU A 74 -4.08 17.64 0.81
C GLU A 74 -3.41 17.51 -0.56
N ASN A 75 -3.16 18.62 -1.22
CA ASN A 75 -2.45 18.65 -2.50
C ASN A 75 -1.03 18.05 -2.38
N ARG A 76 -0.31 18.36 -1.28
CA ARG A 76 1.03 17.79 -1.02
C ARG A 76 0.97 16.29 -0.78
N LEU A 77 0.06 15.82 0.07
CA LEU A 77 -0.14 14.38 0.32
C LEU A 77 -0.54 13.63 -0.97
N ASN A 78 -1.46 14.18 -1.74
CA ASN A 78 -1.85 13.60 -3.03
C ASN A 78 -0.67 13.53 -4.02
N ALA A 79 0.23 14.51 -4.01
CA ALA A 79 1.45 14.45 -4.81
C ALA A 79 2.42 13.36 -4.30
N MET A 80 2.55 13.19 -2.98
CA MET A 80 3.37 12.14 -2.37
C MET A 80 2.81 10.74 -2.66
N ILE A 81 1.48 10.58 -2.66
CA ILE A 81 0.81 9.32 -3.06
C ILE A 81 1.13 8.99 -4.52
N ARG A 82 0.92 9.94 -5.44
CA ARG A 82 1.22 9.73 -6.87
C ARG A 82 2.69 9.36 -7.14
N GLN A 83 3.60 9.82 -6.29
CA GLN A 83 5.03 9.53 -6.40
C GLN A 83 5.45 8.27 -5.62
N GLY A 84 4.51 7.58 -4.98
CA GLY A 84 4.76 6.34 -4.25
C GLY A 84 5.58 6.53 -2.96
N GLN A 85 5.61 7.73 -2.38
CA GLN A 85 6.30 8.00 -1.11
C GLN A 85 5.45 7.57 0.10
N ILE A 86 4.13 7.73 -0.01
CA ILE A 86 3.15 7.36 1.01
C ILE A 86 1.95 6.66 0.35
N TYR A 87 1.12 6.01 1.15
CA TYR A 87 -0.15 5.45 0.71
C TYR A 87 -1.24 5.58 1.78
N LEU A 88 -2.49 5.46 1.35
CA LEU A 88 -3.64 5.31 2.25
C LEU A 88 -4.02 3.84 2.33
N ASN A 89 -4.22 3.33 3.52
CA ASN A 89 -4.82 2.02 3.71
C ASN A 89 -6.36 2.09 3.59
N GLN A 90 -7.07 0.98 3.81
CA GLN A 90 -8.54 0.91 3.72
C GLN A 90 -9.28 1.74 4.79
N HIS A 91 -8.59 2.25 5.79
CA HIS A 91 -9.11 3.11 6.86
C HIS A 91 -8.67 4.56 6.70
N ASP A 92 -8.25 4.98 5.51
CA ASP A 92 -7.75 6.32 5.19
C ASP A 92 -6.54 6.76 6.06
N GLN A 93 -5.82 5.78 6.64
CA GLN A 93 -4.62 6.05 7.41
C GLN A 93 -3.42 6.17 6.48
N ILE A 94 -2.58 7.17 6.75
CA ILE A 94 -1.42 7.50 5.94
C ILE A 94 -0.21 6.69 6.44
N LYS A 95 0.46 6.00 5.53
CA LYS A 95 1.67 5.23 5.83
C LYS A 95 2.79 5.56 4.83
N LYS A 96 4.03 5.52 5.32
CA LYS A 96 5.22 5.65 4.46
C LYS A 96 5.41 4.36 3.66
N VAL A 97 5.83 4.49 2.41
CA VAL A 97 6.28 3.37 1.57
C VAL A 97 7.78 3.22 1.72
N ASP A 98 8.25 2.02 2.05
CA ASP A 98 9.65 1.65 1.86
C ASP A 98 9.77 0.81 0.57
N PRO A 99 10.31 1.37 -0.51
CA PRO A 99 10.40 0.65 -1.78
C PRO A 99 11.53 -0.40 -1.79
N SER A 100 12.40 -0.40 -0.80
CA SER A 100 13.54 -1.32 -0.71
C SER A 100 13.23 -2.58 0.10
N GLU A 101 12.20 -2.56 0.93
CA GLU A 101 11.85 -3.67 1.80
C GLU A 101 10.74 -4.55 1.17
N PRO A 102 11.03 -5.83 0.84
CA PRO A 102 10.02 -6.74 0.32
C PRO A 102 8.96 -7.02 1.38
N ILE A 103 7.70 -6.88 0.99
CA ILE A 103 6.54 -7.22 1.82
C ILE A 103 6.18 -8.68 1.55
N GLU A 104 6.16 -9.50 2.59
CA GLU A 104 5.68 -10.86 2.53
C GLU A 104 4.17 -10.89 2.81
N GLY A 105 3.43 -11.69 2.04
CA GLY A 105 1.97 -11.74 2.18
C GLY A 105 1.33 -12.92 1.48
N ILE A 106 0.01 -13.02 1.64
CA ILE A 106 -0.84 -14.05 1.03
C ILE A 106 -1.63 -13.46 -0.14
N VAL A 107 -1.59 -14.15 -1.26
CA VAL A 107 -2.30 -13.75 -2.49
C VAL A 107 -3.79 -14.04 -2.36
N GLN A 108 -4.62 -13.03 -2.57
CA GLN A 108 -6.07 -13.12 -2.68
C GLN A 108 -6.47 -12.93 -4.15
N GLY A 109 -6.50 -14.02 -4.91
CA GLY A 109 -6.91 -14.01 -6.31
C GLY A 109 -8.38 -13.61 -6.47
N LYS A 110 -8.72 -13.04 -7.63
CA LYS A 110 -10.08 -12.66 -8.03
C LYS A 110 -10.41 -13.26 -9.39
N ALA A 111 -11.67 -13.62 -9.59
CA ALA A 111 -12.17 -14.23 -10.82
C ALA A 111 -11.90 -13.36 -12.08
N GLU A 112 -11.76 -12.04 -11.88
CA GLU A 112 -11.48 -11.07 -12.94
C GLU A 112 -9.99 -11.03 -13.37
N GLY A 113 -9.15 -11.92 -12.81
CA GLY A 113 -7.75 -12.08 -13.21
C GLY A 113 -6.76 -11.14 -12.51
N PHE A 114 -7.19 -10.33 -11.57
CA PHE A 114 -6.31 -9.57 -10.68
C PHE A 114 -6.32 -10.16 -9.28
N GLY A 115 -5.51 -9.61 -8.36
CA GLY A 115 -5.50 -10.04 -6.97
C GLY A 115 -5.12 -8.93 -6.01
N TYR A 116 -5.04 -9.31 -4.74
CA TYR A 116 -4.47 -8.51 -3.67
C TYR A 116 -3.44 -9.34 -2.91
N LEU A 117 -2.39 -8.70 -2.46
CA LEU A 117 -1.43 -9.24 -1.52
C LEU A 117 -1.79 -8.73 -0.14
N ASP A 118 -2.27 -9.60 0.74
CA ASP A 118 -2.51 -9.28 2.14
C ASP A 118 -1.19 -9.47 2.91
N PRO A 119 -0.52 -8.40 3.37
CA PRO A 119 0.69 -8.52 4.16
C PRO A 119 0.46 -9.39 5.40
N ILE A 120 1.41 -10.24 5.74
CA ILE A 120 1.36 -11.03 6.97
C ILE A 120 2.10 -10.29 8.10
N ASP A 121 1.49 -10.30 9.28
CA ASP A 121 2.13 -9.80 10.49
C ASP A 121 3.15 -10.84 11.04
N PRO A 122 3.92 -10.50 12.08
CA PRO A 122 4.86 -11.44 12.69
C PRO A 122 4.22 -12.75 13.20
N ASP A 123 2.91 -12.74 13.46
CA ASP A 123 2.13 -13.91 13.87
C ASP A 123 1.61 -14.72 12.67
N GLY A 124 1.92 -14.31 11.43
CA GLY A 124 1.55 -14.99 10.19
C GLY A 124 0.12 -14.73 9.73
N LYS A 125 -0.57 -13.72 10.27
CA LYS A 125 -1.94 -13.34 9.88
C LYS A 125 -1.92 -12.23 8.83
N GLY A 126 -2.78 -12.35 7.82
CA GLY A 126 -2.90 -11.34 6.77
C GLY A 126 -3.55 -10.04 7.28
N LYS A 127 -2.92 -8.91 6.99
CA LYS A 127 -3.42 -7.54 7.28
C LYS A 127 -4.10 -6.96 6.04
N ARG A 128 -5.41 -7.16 5.92
CA ARG A 128 -6.18 -6.71 4.74
C ARG A 128 -6.20 -5.20 4.56
N GLU A 129 -6.12 -4.42 5.64
CA GLU A 129 -6.09 -2.95 5.59
C GLU A 129 -4.88 -2.38 4.85
N ASP A 130 -3.78 -3.14 4.78
CA ASP A 130 -2.54 -2.74 4.12
C ASP A 130 -2.31 -3.46 2.78
N SER A 131 -3.34 -4.11 2.22
CA SER A 131 -3.23 -4.92 0.99
C SER A 131 -2.67 -4.12 -0.19
N LEU A 132 -1.82 -4.79 -0.99
CA LEU A 132 -1.31 -4.28 -2.25
C LEU A 132 -2.13 -4.87 -3.41
N PHE A 133 -2.37 -4.07 -4.43
CA PHE A 133 -3.01 -4.51 -5.65
C PHE A 133 -2.03 -5.31 -6.52
N ILE A 134 -2.41 -6.52 -6.90
CA ILE A 134 -1.67 -7.36 -7.84
C ILE A 134 -2.37 -7.25 -9.21
N PRO A 135 -1.75 -6.58 -10.20
CA PRO A 135 -2.36 -6.44 -11.52
C PRO A 135 -2.39 -7.77 -12.28
N PRO A 136 -3.23 -7.90 -13.32
CA PRO A 136 -3.40 -9.16 -14.05
C PRO A 136 -2.10 -9.78 -14.57
N TYR A 137 -1.16 -8.95 -15.07
CA TYR A 137 0.12 -9.44 -15.60
C TYR A 137 1.06 -10.01 -14.51
N GLU A 138 0.92 -9.60 -13.24
CA GLU A 138 1.64 -10.21 -12.11
C GLU A 138 0.91 -11.47 -11.61
N MET A 139 -0.42 -11.56 -11.82
CA MET A 139 -1.22 -12.73 -11.44
C MET A 139 -1.04 -13.95 -12.35
N GLU A 140 -0.44 -13.80 -13.54
CA GLU A 140 -0.29 -14.90 -14.50
C GLU A 140 0.39 -16.15 -13.93
N TYR A 141 1.33 -15.95 -12.99
CA TYR A 141 2.11 -17.01 -12.37
C TYR A 141 1.73 -17.32 -10.91
N LEU A 142 0.70 -16.64 -10.41
CA LEU A 142 0.25 -16.74 -9.01
C LEU A 142 -1.09 -17.43 -8.91
N LEU A 143 -1.29 -18.14 -7.81
CA LEU A 143 -2.57 -18.73 -7.45
C LEU A 143 -3.09 -18.09 -6.16
N HIS A 144 -4.39 -18.22 -5.95
CA HIS A 144 -5.01 -17.86 -4.68
C HIS A 144 -4.33 -18.60 -3.52
N ASN A 145 -4.09 -17.94 -2.38
CA ASN A 145 -3.36 -18.43 -1.20
C ASN A 145 -1.85 -18.67 -1.38
N ASP A 146 -1.25 -18.36 -2.52
CA ASP A 146 0.22 -18.35 -2.61
C ASP A 146 0.80 -17.37 -1.58
N ARG A 147 1.86 -17.79 -0.90
CA ARG A 147 2.68 -16.93 -0.05
C ARG A 147 3.84 -16.38 -0.86
N VAL A 148 3.92 -15.06 -0.97
CA VAL A 148 4.88 -14.40 -1.86
C VAL A 148 5.55 -13.22 -1.18
N LYS A 149 6.71 -12.79 -1.75
CA LYS A 149 7.32 -11.49 -1.44
C LYS A 149 7.11 -10.56 -2.62
N ALA A 150 6.80 -9.30 -2.32
CA ALA A 150 6.59 -8.26 -3.31
C ALA A 150 7.20 -6.93 -2.88
N LEU A 151 7.65 -6.16 -3.86
CA LEU A 151 8.04 -4.76 -3.68
C LEU A 151 6.86 -3.84 -4.04
N PRO A 152 6.59 -2.81 -3.25
CA PRO A 152 5.62 -1.79 -3.63
C PRO A 152 6.19 -0.91 -4.76
N LEU A 153 5.49 -0.83 -5.91
CA LEU A 153 5.88 -0.05 -7.09
C LEU A 153 5.08 1.24 -7.27
N GLY A 154 4.80 1.97 -6.21
CA GLY A 154 3.98 3.17 -6.29
C GLY A 154 2.48 2.83 -6.32
N THR A 155 1.67 3.71 -6.93
CA THR A 155 0.20 3.59 -6.91
C THR A 155 -0.40 3.62 -8.32
N ASP A 156 -1.52 2.94 -8.48
CA ASP A 156 -2.32 3.04 -9.70
C ASP A 156 -3.14 4.36 -9.75
N ARG A 157 -3.94 4.53 -10.82
CA ARG A 157 -4.80 5.72 -10.99
C ARG A 157 -5.87 5.87 -9.91
N ARG A 158 -6.15 4.82 -9.14
CA ARG A 158 -7.13 4.80 -8.04
C ARG A 158 -6.45 4.95 -6.67
N GLY A 159 -5.12 5.20 -6.62
CA GLY A 159 -4.35 5.34 -5.38
C GLY A 159 -4.00 4.02 -4.69
N ARG A 160 -4.26 2.83 -5.34
CA ARG A 160 -3.91 1.53 -4.76
C ARG A 160 -2.42 1.26 -4.98
N ARG A 161 -1.71 0.84 -3.93
CA ARG A 161 -0.32 0.38 -4.06
C ARG A 161 -0.23 -0.84 -4.97
N ILE A 162 0.66 -0.81 -5.94
CA ILE A 162 0.89 -1.92 -6.85
C ILE A 162 1.98 -2.82 -6.27
N ALA A 163 1.73 -4.12 -6.23
CA ALA A 163 2.72 -5.13 -5.90
C ALA A 163 3.48 -5.57 -7.16
N LYS A 164 4.81 -5.59 -7.08
CA LYS A 164 5.68 -6.34 -8.00
C LYS A 164 6.18 -7.57 -7.29
N ILE A 165 5.78 -8.74 -7.78
CA ILE A 165 6.18 -10.01 -7.18
C ILE A 165 7.67 -10.27 -7.43
N THR A 166 8.41 -10.59 -6.37
CA THR A 166 9.85 -10.89 -6.45
C THR A 166 10.16 -12.34 -6.17
N GLU A 167 9.31 -13.02 -5.37
CA GLU A 167 9.54 -14.41 -4.96
C GLU A 167 8.21 -15.09 -4.61
N ILE A 168 8.05 -16.35 -5.02
CA ILE A 168 6.98 -17.22 -4.52
C ILE A 168 7.62 -18.08 -3.42
N VAL A 169 7.26 -17.80 -2.16
CA VAL A 169 7.81 -18.47 -0.98
C VAL A 169 7.20 -19.86 -0.83
N GLU A 170 5.88 -19.95 -1.01
CA GLU A 170 5.11 -21.19 -0.83
C GLU A 170 3.87 -21.16 -1.72
N ARG A 171 3.54 -22.31 -2.33
CA ARG A 171 2.31 -22.47 -3.10
C ARG A 171 1.12 -22.69 -2.18
N GLY A 172 0.05 -21.93 -2.39
CA GLY A 172 -1.20 -22.06 -1.63
C GLY A 172 -1.97 -23.36 -1.94
N PHE A 173 -1.78 -23.88 -3.16
CA PHE A 173 -2.36 -25.14 -3.59
C PHE A 173 -1.30 -26.02 -4.25
N THR A 174 -1.24 -27.30 -3.83
CA THR A 174 -0.48 -28.35 -4.51
C THR A 174 -1.36 -29.16 -5.46
N GLU A 175 -2.68 -29.11 -5.25
CA GLU A 175 -3.69 -29.82 -6.04
C GLU A 175 -5.02 -29.06 -5.99
N PHE A 176 -5.80 -29.14 -7.06
CA PHE A 176 -7.12 -28.52 -7.16
C PHE A 176 -8.03 -29.31 -8.12
N PHE A 177 -9.34 -29.19 -7.94
CA PHE A 177 -10.33 -29.75 -8.85
C PHE A 177 -10.51 -28.85 -10.07
N ALA A 178 -10.51 -29.45 -11.27
CA ALA A 178 -10.72 -28.75 -12.52
C ALA A 178 -11.63 -29.52 -13.47
N ARG A 179 -12.35 -28.82 -14.32
CA ARG A 179 -13.07 -29.41 -15.47
C ARG A 179 -12.14 -29.46 -16.65
N VAL A 180 -12.14 -30.60 -17.32
CA VAL A 180 -11.36 -30.82 -18.53
C VAL A 180 -12.21 -30.42 -19.74
N HIS A 181 -11.72 -29.50 -20.56
CA HIS A 181 -12.28 -29.14 -21.84
C HIS A 181 -11.32 -29.55 -22.95
N ARG A 182 -11.87 -29.98 -24.09
CA ARG A 182 -11.05 -30.28 -25.28
C ARG A 182 -11.31 -29.22 -26.33
N GLU A 183 -10.26 -28.53 -26.74
CA GLU A 183 -10.27 -27.53 -27.80
C GLU A 183 -9.14 -27.80 -28.80
N GLU A 184 -9.46 -27.89 -30.08
CA GLU A 184 -8.50 -28.04 -31.17
C GLU A 184 -7.42 -29.11 -30.97
N GLY A 185 -7.77 -30.21 -30.29
CA GLY A 185 -6.83 -31.29 -30.01
C GLY A 185 -6.04 -31.17 -28.70
N SER A 186 -6.14 -30.07 -28.01
CA SER A 186 -5.53 -29.81 -26.70
C SER A 186 -6.53 -30.00 -25.57
N TYR A 187 -6.07 -30.33 -24.39
CA TYR A 187 -6.89 -30.36 -23.18
C TYR A 187 -6.59 -29.12 -22.32
N ILE A 188 -7.67 -28.45 -21.92
CA ILE A 188 -7.61 -27.26 -21.06
C ILE A 188 -8.28 -27.62 -19.73
N LEU A 189 -7.58 -27.36 -18.62
CA LEU A 189 -8.13 -27.50 -17.27
C LEU A 189 -8.68 -26.14 -16.83
N VAL A 190 -9.94 -26.09 -16.47
CA VAL A 190 -10.62 -24.93 -15.91
C VAL A 190 -10.89 -25.22 -14.43
N PRO A 191 -10.20 -24.54 -13.48
CA PRO A 191 -10.40 -24.76 -12.06
C PRO A 191 -11.85 -24.53 -11.64
N GLU A 192 -12.35 -25.35 -10.71
CA GLU A 192 -13.68 -25.13 -10.10
C GLU A 192 -13.67 -24.01 -9.05
N ASN A 193 -12.48 -23.75 -8.47
CA ASN A 193 -12.29 -22.60 -7.58
C ASN A 193 -12.26 -21.31 -8.37
N ARG A 194 -13.24 -20.42 -8.13
CA ARG A 194 -13.39 -19.15 -8.84
C ARG A 194 -12.31 -18.11 -8.50
N ASP A 195 -11.56 -18.30 -7.42
CA ASP A 195 -10.43 -17.44 -7.05
C ASP A 195 -9.16 -17.79 -7.87
N ILE A 196 -9.21 -18.86 -8.67
CA ILE A 196 -8.18 -19.22 -9.66
C ILE A 196 -8.74 -18.87 -11.03
N SER A 197 -8.30 -17.76 -11.60
CA SER A 197 -8.75 -17.26 -12.91
C SER A 197 -7.99 -17.88 -14.09
N GLN A 198 -6.85 -18.54 -13.82
CA GLN A 198 -6.00 -19.14 -14.83
C GLN A 198 -6.60 -20.43 -15.37
N HIS A 199 -6.45 -20.65 -16.67
CA HIS A 199 -6.69 -21.94 -17.32
C HIS A 199 -5.35 -22.62 -17.60
N PHE A 200 -5.29 -23.93 -17.45
CA PHE A 200 -4.04 -24.67 -17.60
C PHE A 200 -4.10 -25.59 -18.83
N LEU A 201 -3.09 -25.48 -19.68
CA LEU A 201 -2.94 -26.39 -20.81
C LEU A 201 -2.30 -27.69 -20.35
N VAL A 202 -2.89 -28.84 -20.72
CA VAL A 202 -2.27 -30.13 -20.45
C VAL A 202 -1.34 -30.45 -21.62
N PRO A 203 -0.03 -30.67 -21.38
CA PRO A 203 0.88 -31.12 -22.43
C PRO A 203 0.43 -32.46 -23.00
N GLN A 204 0.62 -32.65 -24.34
CA GLN A 204 0.19 -33.90 -25.00
C GLN A 204 0.99 -35.13 -24.59
N ASP A 205 2.15 -34.91 -23.97
CA ASP A 205 3.09 -35.97 -23.56
C ASP A 205 3.01 -36.32 -22.05
N SER A 206 1.87 -35.99 -21.40
CA SER A 206 1.67 -36.21 -19.96
C SER A 206 0.81 -37.45 -19.67
#